data_a68596819f60645b78d3385dc703495e
#
_entry.id   a68596819f60645b78d3385dc703495e
#
_cell.length_a   1.000
_cell.length_b   1.000
_cell.length_c   1.000
_cell.angle_alpha   90.00
_cell.angle_beta   90.00
_cell.angle_gamma   90.00
#
_symmetry.space_group_name_H-M   'P 1'
#
loop_
_entity.id
_entity.type
_entity.pdbx_description
1 polymer ?
#
loop_
_entity_poly.entity_id
_entity_poly.type
_entity_poly.pdbx_seq_one_letter_code
_entity_poly.pdbx_strand_id
1 'polypeptide(L)'
;MFCSKCGSNLAPGSAFCQVCGTAAPSSSAAPAIPAPGLSMPVAAAPVSPHWLPPVTRAYGGFWLRLVAHLIDGLLLGAIFLAICIPVAMLSGLGAAIQSMARHNSEPDPAAVAAFVSSIALLVGVTTLGSWLYYAYFESSDWQATIGKKVMSLVVTDLDGNRISFARASGRFFAKIISGLIPLFIGYILAGITEKKQALHDMIASCLVLRS
;
A
#
# COMPACT_ATOMS: atom_id res chain seq x y z
N MET A 1 -32.99 -40.92 1.52
CA MET A 1 -32.61 -40.32 2.81
C MET A 1 -32.91 -38.82 2.73
N PHE A 2 -33.25 -38.20 3.87
CA PHE A 2 -33.50 -36.76 3.90
C PHE A 2 -32.37 -36.03 4.64
N CYS A 3 -32.01 -34.85 4.20
CA CYS A 3 -31.01 -33.99 4.86
C CYS A 3 -31.55 -33.49 6.20
N SER A 4 -30.82 -33.72 7.29
CA SER A 4 -31.23 -33.30 8.65
C SER A 4 -31.29 -31.78 8.85
N LYS A 5 -30.65 -31.02 7.95
CA LYS A 5 -30.59 -29.55 8.07
C LYS A 5 -31.63 -28.83 7.20
N CYS A 6 -31.91 -29.31 5.99
CA CYS A 6 -32.80 -28.60 5.05
C CYS A 6 -33.97 -29.45 4.54
N GLY A 7 -34.10 -30.71 4.96
CA GLY A 7 -35.20 -31.60 4.59
C GLY A 7 -35.20 -32.10 3.13
N SER A 8 -34.21 -31.70 2.30
CA SER A 8 -34.15 -32.13 0.92
C SER A 8 -33.77 -33.61 0.77
N ASN A 9 -34.25 -34.25 -0.31
CA ASN A 9 -33.95 -35.67 -0.58
C ASN A 9 -32.50 -35.81 -1.02
N LEU A 10 -31.79 -36.76 -0.35
CA LEU A 10 -30.38 -37.09 -0.63
C LEU A 10 -30.32 -38.28 -1.58
N ALA A 11 -29.54 -38.18 -2.64
CA ALA A 11 -29.25 -39.26 -3.53
C ALA A 11 -28.52 -40.41 -2.78
N PRO A 12 -28.80 -41.66 -3.08
CA PRO A 12 -28.05 -42.80 -2.45
C PRO A 12 -26.56 -42.68 -2.72
N GLY A 13 -25.76 -42.71 -1.64
CA GLY A 13 -24.30 -42.64 -1.74
C GLY A 13 -23.70 -41.22 -1.82
N SER A 14 -24.49 -40.15 -1.76
CA SER A 14 -23.96 -38.77 -1.72
C SER A 14 -23.33 -38.46 -0.37
N ALA A 15 -22.07 -38.00 -0.37
CA ALA A 15 -21.35 -37.58 0.84
C ALA A 15 -21.84 -36.27 1.41
N PHE A 16 -22.50 -35.41 0.59
CA PHE A 16 -22.98 -34.08 0.96
C PHE A 16 -24.35 -33.76 0.35
N CYS A 17 -25.15 -32.95 1.03
CA CYS A 17 -26.40 -32.46 0.51
C CYS A 17 -26.15 -31.44 -0.62
N GLN A 18 -26.69 -31.66 -1.81
CA GLN A 18 -26.52 -30.77 -2.95
C GLN A 18 -27.23 -29.42 -2.79
N VAL A 19 -28.18 -29.31 -1.86
CA VAL A 19 -28.95 -28.07 -1.65
C VAL A 19 -28.31 -27.16 -0.57
N CYS A 20 -27.80 -27.73 0.52
CA CYS A 20 -27.26 -26.93 1.65
C CYS A 20 -25.81 -27.27 2.02
N GLY A 21 -25.12 -28.15 1.32
CA GLY A 21 -23.71 -28.51 1.55
C GLY A 21 -23.43 -29.29 2.83
N THR A 22 -24.45 -29.66 3.63
CA THR A 22 -24.24 -30.40 4.88
C THR A 22 -23.86 -31.85 4.58
N ALA A 23 -22.85 -32.39 5.32
CA ALA A 23 -22.45 -33.77 5.18
C ALA A 23 -23.60 -34.74 5.46
N ALA A 24 -23.80 -35.74 4.59
CA ALA A 24 -24.79 -36.77 4.79
C ALA A 24 -24.33 -37.77 5.86
N PRO A 25 -25.21 -38.28 6.72
CA PRO A 25 -24.82 -39.30 7.69
C PRO A 25 -24.38 -40.55 6.91
N SER A 26 -23.12 -40.95 7.08
CA SER A 26 -22.55 -42.15 6.47
C SER A 26 -23.15 -43.39 7.13
N SER A 27 -24.08 -44.05 6.45
CA SER A 27 -24.51 -45.38 6.83
C SER A 27 -23.55 -46.39 6.20
N SER A 28 -22.45 -46.72 6.86
CA SER A 28 -21.65 -47.92 6.57
C SER A 28 -20.87 -48.33 7.79
N ALA A 29 -21.51 -49.11 8.62
CA ALA A 29 -20.80 -50.06 9.42
C ALA A 29 -20.72 -51.37 8.59
N ALA A 30 -19.66 -51.57 7.83
CA ALA A 30 -19.26 -52.87 7.35
C ALA A 30 -18.28 -53.48 8.39
N PRO A 31 -18.40 -54.78 8.76
CA PRO A 31 -17.53 -55.37 9.76
C PRO A 31 -16.09 -55.47 9.24
N ALA A 32 -15.16 -54.92 9.99
CA ALA A 32 -13.74 -54.97 9.70
C ALA A 32 -13.21 -56.40 9.84
N ILE A 33 -12.68 -56.97 8.76
CA ILE A 33 -11.83 -58.19 8.77
C ILE A 33 -10.43 -57.71 9.18
N PRO A 34 -9.80 -58.25 10.23
CA PRO A 34 -8.45 -57.85 10.59
C PRO A 34 -7.44 -58.51 9.64
N ALA A 35 -6.76 -57.72 8.82
CA ALA A 35 -5.57 -58.14 8.09
C ALA A 35 -4.33 -57.92 8.96
N PRO A 36 -3.39 -58.92 9.04
CA PRO A 36 -2.21 -58.81 9.86
C PRO A 36 -1.12 -57.95 9.19
N GLY A 37 -0.66 -56.96 9.94
CA GLY A 37 0.69 -56.43 9.92
C GLY A 37 1.19 -55.74 8.67
N LEU A 38 1.17 -54.42 8.70
CA LEU A 38 2.26 -53.51 8.34
C LEU A 38 1.78 -52.08 8.70
N SER A 39 2.06 -51.69 9.94
CA SER A 39 1.87 -50.31 10.39
C SER A 39 2.96 -49.41 9.78
N MET A 40 2.73 -48.87 8.58
CA MET A 40 3.44 -47.69 8.16
C MET A 40 2.88 -46.48 8.92
N PRO A 41 3.73 -45.63 9.53
CA PRO A 41 3.24 -44.37 10.08
C PRO A 41 2.69 -43.57 8.93
N VAL A 42 1.37 -43.44 8.86
CA VAL A 42 0.74 -42.44 8.01
C VAL A 42 1.20 -41.08 8.57
N ALA A 43 2.19 -40.48 7.89
CA ALA A 43 2.53 -39.09 8.15
C ALA A 43 1.23 -38.30 8.01
N ALA A 44 0.71 -37.79 9.12
CA ALA A 44 -0.45 -36.92 9.12
C ALA A 44 -0.10 -35.73 8.20
N ALA A 45 -0.74 -35.71 7.03
CA ALA A 45 -0.63 -34.54 6.17
C ALA A 45 -0.97 -33.28 7.02
N PRO A 46 -0.19 -32.20 6.94
CA PRO A 46 -0.50 -31.01 7.70
C PRO A 46 -1.90 -30.55 7.29
N VAL A 47 -2.84 -30.70 8.22
CA VAL A 47 -4.21 -30.18 8.05
C VAL A 47 -4.07 -28.68 8.02
N SER A 48 -3.99 -28.10 6.82
CA SER A 48 -4.05 -26.66 6.68
C SER A 48 -5.43 -26.20 7.18
N PRO A 49 -5.51 -25.38 8.21
CA PRO A 49 -6.78 -24.95 8.77
C PRO A 49 -7.43 -23.91 7.86
N HIS A 50 -7.97 -24.35 6.71
CA HIS A 50 -8.66 -23.49 5.73
C HIS A 50 -10.00 -22.93 6.24
N TRP A 51 -10.41 -23.31 7.45
CA TRP A 51 -11.60 -22.79 8.13
C TRP A 51 -11.33 -21.58 9.04
N LEU A 52 -10.07 -21.15 9.19
CA LEU A 52 -9.81 -19.86 9.83
C LEU A 52 -10.42 -18.77 8.95
N PRO A 53 -11.31 -17.92 9.50
CA PRO A 53 -11.86 -16.83 8.74
C PRO A 53 -10.69 -15.99 8.21
N PRO A 54 -10.72 -15.52 6.95
CA PRO A 54 -9.68 -14.67 6.43
C PRO A 54 -9.48 -13.52 7.41
N VAL A 55 -8.23 -13.31 7.85
CA VAL A 55 -7.89 -12.15 8.69
C VAL A 55 -8.25 -10.92 7.89
N THR A 56 -9.43 -10.37 8.14
CA THR A 56 -9.91 -9.16 7.48
C THR A 56 -9.11 -7.99 8.01
N ARG A 57 -7.98 -7.70 7.37
CA ARG A 57 -7.20 -6.51 7.70
C ARG A 57 -8.03 -5.29 7.38
N ALA A 58 -8.24 -4.44 8.37
CA ALA A 58 -8.98 -3.21 8.18
C ALA A 58 -8.22 -2.28 7.22
N TYR A 59 -8.94 -1.60 6.33
CA TYR A 59 -8.36 -0.61 5.43
C TYR A 59 -7.92 0.65 6.18
N GLY A 60 -6.77 1.20 5.80
CA GLY A 60 -6.29 2.48 6.30
C GLY A 60 -7.11 3.63 5.74
N GLY A 61 -7.95 4.25 6.59
CA GLY A 61 -8.78 5.38 6.21
C GLY A 61 -7.99 6.66 5.96
N PHE A 62 -8.69 7.69 5.44
CA PHE A 62 -8.12 8.99 5.06
C PHE A 62 -7.30 9.64 6.20
N TRP A 63 -7.85 9.74 7.41
CA TRP A 63 -7.20 10.43 8.53
C TRP A 63 -5.88 9.79 8.96
N LEU A 64 -5.82 8.46 9.02
CA LEU A 64 -4.59 7.73 9.36
C LEU A 64 -3.49 7.98 8.33
N ARG A 65 -3.86 8.04 7.04
CA ARG A 65 -2.92 8.33 5.95
C ARG A 65 -2.47 9.78 5.98
N LEU A 66 -3.36 10.72 6.34
CA LEU A 66 -3.02 12.13 6.48
C LEU A 66 -1.99 12.33 7.59
N VAL A 67 -2.22 11.76 8.78
CA VAL A 67 -1.26 11.83 9.89
C VAL A 67 0.08 11.18 9.51
N ALA A 68 0.06 9.99 8.87
CA ALA A 68 1.27 9.35 8.38
C ALA A 68 2.03 10.24 7.39
N HIS A 69 1.32 10.90 6.47
CA HIS A 69 1.92 11.83 5.52
C HIS A 69 2.51 13.08 6.18
N LEU A 70 1.87 13.61 7.22
CA LEU A 70 2.40 14.74 7.99
C LEU A 70 3.70 14.34 8.73
N ILE A 71 3.76 13.15 9.32
CA ILE A 71 4.98 12.63 9.97
C ILE A 71 6.11 12.49 8.93
N ASP A 72 5.83 11.85 7.78
CA ASP A 72 6.79 11.74 6.69
C ASP A 72 7.22 13.11 6.17
N GLY A 73 6.28 14.05 6.04
CA GLY A 73 6.54 15.41 5.60
C GLY A 73 7.44 16.20 6.55
N LEU A 74 7.25 16.08 7.86
CA LEU A 74 8.13 16.69 8.86
C LEU A 74 9.54 16.10 8.81
N LEU A 75 9.65 14.77 8.69
CA LEU A 75 10.93 14.07 8.59
C LEU A 75 11.69 14.49 7.33
N LEU A 76 11.04 14.38 6.16
CA LEU A 76 11.64 14.76 4.88
C LEU A 76 11.93 16.26 4.83
N GLY A 77 11.04 17.09 5.38
CA GLY A 77 11.21 18.54 5.46
C GLY A 77 12.48 18.91 6.23
N ALA A 78 12.73 18.29 7.39
CA ALA A 78 13.94 18.52 8.16
C ALA A 78 15.21 18.09 7.39
N ILE A 79 15.18 16.91 6.75
CA ILE A 79 16.28 16.40 5.93
C ILE A 79 16.54 17.33 4.74
N PHE A 80 15.49 17.71 4.01
CA PHE A 80 15.63 18.58 2.86
C PHE A 80 16.08 19.98 3.23
N LEU A 81 15.65 20.52 4.36
CA LEU A 81 16.13 21.80 4.84
C LEU A 81 17.65 21.78 5.08
N ALA A 82 18.15 20.70 5.71
CA ALA A 82 19.58 20.51 5.95
C ALA A 82 20.40 20.35 4.66
N ILE A 83 19.81 19.82 3.59
CA ILE A 83 20.47 19.66 2.28
C ILE A 83 20.29 20.92 1.41
N CYS A 84 19.08 21.47 1.36
CA CYS A 84 18.76 22.55 0.45
C CYS A 84 19.39 23.89 0.85
N ILE A 85 19.63 24.14 2.15
CA ILE A 85 20.32 25.36 2.58
C ILE A 85 21.74 25.44 2.00
N PRO A 86 22.64 24.43 2.19
CA PRO A 86 23.95 24.45 1.56
C PRO A 86 23.89 24.52 0.03
N VAL A 87 22.99 23.77 -0.60
CA VAL A 87 22.82 23.75 -2.06
C VAL A 87 22.41 25.15 -2.56
N ALA A 88 21.46 25.80 -1.89
CA ALA A 88 21.02 27.15 -2.23
C ALA A 88 22.16 28.17 -2.09
N MET A 89 22.97 28.06 -1.03
CA MET A 89 24.14 28.90 -0.82
C MET A 89 25.17 28.72 -1.93
N LEU A 90 25.51 27.46 -2.28
CA LEU A 90 26.50 27.12 -3.30
C LEU A 90 26.02 27.49 -4.72
N SER A 91 24.73 27.39 -5.00
CA SER A 91 24.14 27.72 -6.31
C SER A 91 24.06 29.22 -6.61
N GLY A 92 24.40 30.09 -5.64
CA GLY A 92 24.30 31.53 -5.78
C GLY A 92 22.88 32.08 -5.74
N LEU A 93 21.91 31.30 -5.28
CA LEU A 93 20.50 31.71 -5.20
C LEU A 93 20.33 33.03 -4.42
N GLY A 94 21.04 33.19 -3.30
CA GLY A 94 21.02 34.39 -2.49
C GLY A 94 21.52 35.64 -3.26
N ALA A 95 22.60 35.48 -4.01
CA ALA A 95 23.14 36.57 -4.86
C ALA A 95 22.17 36.89 -5.99
N ALA A 96 21.55 35.89 -6.62
CA ALA A 96 20.54 36.10 -7.66
C ALA A 96 19.30 36.86 -7.13
N ILE A 97 18.79 36.49 -5.96
CA ILE A 97 17.67 37.23 -5.31
C ILE A 97 18.07 38.66 -4.99
N GLN A 98 19.27 38.89 -4.44
CA GLN A 98 19.73 40.27 -4.13
C GLN A 98 19.90 41.11 -5.38
N SER A 99 20.40 40.56 -6.50
CA SER A 99 20.56 41.27 -7.73
C SER A 99 19.19 41.69 -8.33
N MET A 100 18.22 40.78 -8.30
CA MET A 100 16.85 41.05 -8.71
C MET A 100 16.18 42.13 -7.84
N ALA A 101 16.42 42.14 -6.53
CA ALA A 101 15.83 43.09 -5.60
C ALA A 101 16.44 44.50 -5.70
N ARG A 102 17.69 44.63 -6.17
CA ARG A 102 18.39 45.95 -6.29
C ARG A 102 18.10 46.71 -7.60
N HIS A 103 17.58 46.01 -8.60
CA HIS A 103 17.31 46.61 -9.90
C HIS A 103 15.88 47.22 -9.93
N ASN A 104 15.81 48.52 -9.98
CA ASN A 104 14.56 49.26 -10.24
C ASN A 104 14.19 49.32 -11.76
N SER A 105 14.93 48.60 -12.59
CA SER A 105 14.81 48.47 -14.04
C SER A 105 14.83 46.97 -14.42
N GLU A 106 14.72 46.66 -15.68
CA GLU A 106 14.62 45.24 -16.15
C GLU A 106 15.59 44.29 -15.47
N PRO A 107 15.12 43.07 -15.02
CA PRO A 107 15.96 42.11 -14.35
C PRO A 107 17.13 41.64 -15.23
N ASP A 108 18.33 41.59 -14.68
CA ASP A 108 19.50 41.04 -15.38
C ASP A 108 19.22 39.61 -15.85
N PRO A 109 19.29 39.30 -17.16
CA PRO A 109 19.06 37.96 -17.69
C PRO A 109 19.92 36.85 -17.00
N ALA A 110 21.15 37.21 -16.62
CA ALA A 110 22.04 36.26 -15.91
C ALA A 110 21.51 35.94 -14.49
N ALA A 111 20.99 36.93 -13.78
CA ALA A 111 20.39 36.74 -12.47
C ALA A 111 19.12 35.87 -12.55
N VAL A 112 18.27 36.15 -13.56
CA VAL A 112 17.07 35.33 -13.82
C VAL A 112 17.46 33.88 -14.13
N ALA A 113 18.44 33.65 -15.00
CA ALA A 113 18.92 32.32 -15.34
C ALA A 113 19.49 31.59 -14.11
N ALA A 114 20.28 32.26 -13.26
CA ALA A 114 20.81 31.72 -12.02
C ALA A 114 19.70 31.36 -11.02
N PHE A 115 18.69 32.21 -10.90
CA PHE A 115 17.51 31.96 -10.06
C PHE A 115 16.74 30.70 -10.53
N VAL A 116 16.38 30.66 -11.81
CA VAL A 116 15.63 29.53 -12.41
C VAL A 116 16.40 28.21 -12.28
N SER A 117 17.69 28.22 -12.60
CA SER A 117 18.53 27.01 -12.48
C SER A 117 18.68 26.53 -11.05
N SER A 118 18.80 27.43 -10.08
CA SER A 118 18.85 27.08 -8.65
C SER A 118 17.55 26.47 -8.17
N ILE A 119 16.40 27.04 -8.55
CA ILE A 119 15.10 26.47 -8.21
C ILE A 119 14.91 25.10 -8.87
N ALA A 120 15.27 24.94 -10.15
CA ALA A 120 15.19 23.67 -10.84
C ALA A 120 16.04 22.59 -10.15
N LEU A 121 17.25 22.94 -9.70
CA LEU A 121 18.13 22.05 -8.96
C LEU A 121 17.50 21.62 -7.62
N LEU A 122 16.97 22.57 -6.84
CA LEU A 122 16.33 22.28 -5.55
C LEU A 122 15.07 21.41 -5.73
N VAL A 123 14.23 21.70 -6.72
CA VAL A 123 13.06 20.90 -7.05
C VAL A 123 13.48 19.49 -7.49
N GLY A 124 14.53 19.38 -8.30
CA GLY A 124 15.07 18.10 -8.73
C GLY A 124 15.55 17.24 -7.56
N VAL A 125 16.36 17.81 -6.67
CA VAL A 125 16.89 17.12 -5.48
C VAL A 125 15.76 16.66 -4.55
N THR A 126 14.80 17.52 -4.25
CA THR A 126 13.69 17.20 -3.35
C THR A 126 12.74 16.17 -3.95
N THR A 127 12.45 16.27 -5.26
CA THR A 127 11.59 15.29 -5.97
C THR A 127 12.27 13.93 -6.04
N LEU A 128 13.53 13.88 -6.42
CA LEU A 128 14.31 12.64 -6.49
C LEU A 128 14.42 11.96 -5.12
N GLY A 129 14.76 12.73 -4.09
CA GLY A 129 14.88 12.22 -2.71
C GLY A 129 13.53 11.71 -2.18
N SER A 130 12.45 12.44 -2.41
CA SER A 130 11.10 11.99 -2.04
C SER A 130 10.71 10.73 -2.78
N TRP A 131 10.94 10.67 -4.09
CA TRP A 131 10.65 9.47 -4.90
C TRP A 131 11.40 8.25 -4.37
N LEU A 132 12.72 8.36 -4.17
CA LEU A 132 13.52 7.25 -3.64
C LEU A 132 13.04 6.83 -2.25
N TYR A 133 12.75 7.78 -1.36
CA TYR A 133 12.24 7.48 -0.03
C TYR A 133 10.92 6.68 -0.09
N TYR A 134 9.90 7.19 -0.80
CA TYR A 134 8.62 6.50 -0.89
C TYR A 134 8.72 5.17 -1.62
N ALA A 135 9.39 5.13 -2.78
CA ALA A 135 9.49 3.92 -3.58
C ALA A 135 10.28 2.82 -2.84
N TYR A 136 11.40 3.16 -2.20
CA TYR A 136 12.22 2.21 -1.46
C TYR A 136 11.48 1.64 -0.25
N PHE A 137 10.96 2.49 0.62
CA PHE A 137 10.32 2.03 1.85
C PHE A 137 9.01 1.27 1.59
N GLU A 138 8.20 1.70 0.64
CA GLU A 138 6.95 1.00 0.29
C GLU A 138 7.19 -0.34 -0.41
N SER A 139 8.32 -0.51 -1.11
CA SER A 139 8.71 -1.78 -1.73
C SER A 139 9.61 -2.64 -0.85
N SER A 140 10.05 -2.17 0.32
CA SER A 140 10.85 -2.93 1.27
C SER A 140 10.01 -3.96 2.05
N ASP A 141 10.65 -4.74 2.91
CA ASP A 141 9.96 -5.68 3.82
C ASP A 141 9.06 -4.96 4.84
N TRP A 142 9.29 -3.67 5.07
CA TRP A 142 8.41 -2.85 5.90
C TRP A 142 7.08 -2.51 5.23
N GLN A 143 7.03 -2.51 3.90
CA GLN A 143 5.84 -2.16 3.10
C GLN A 143 5.24 -0.80 3.52
N ALA A 144 6.03 0.06 4.15
CA ALA A 144 5.55 1.29 4.76
C ALA A 144 6.68 2.31 4.88
N THR A 145 6.38 3.59 4.66
CA THR A 145 7.24 4.70 5.08
C THR A 145 7.29 4.80 6.61
N ILE A 146 8.20 5.59 7.15
CA ILE A 146 8.35 5.76 8.60
C ILE A 146 7.03 6.26 9.21
N GLY A 147 6.40 7.29 8.63
CA GLY A 147 5.11 7.81 9.10
C GLY A 147 3.99 6.77 9.04
N LYS A 148 3.92 5.96 7.98
CA LYS A 148 2.97 4.86 7.88
C LYS A 148 3.23 3.77 8.91
N LYS A 149 4.50 3.45 9.17
CA LYS A 149 4.88 2.46 10.17
C LYS A 149 4.43 2.89 11.58
N VAL A 150 4.61 4.17 11.92
CA VAL A 150 4.13 4.76 13.19
C VAL A 150 2.61 4.64 13.31
N MET A 151 1.88 4.79 12.19
CA MET A 151 0.43 4.67 12.16
C MET A 151 -0.07 3.24 11.95
N SER A 152 0.82 2.23 12.03
CA SER A 152 0.49 0.81 11.78
C SER A 152 -0.20 0.61 10.42
N LEU A 153 0.32 1.25 9.36
CA LEU A 153 -0.17 1.14 7.99
C LEU A 153 0.86 0.43 7.12
N VAL A 154 0.41 -0.50 6.29
CA VAL A 154 1.22 -1.19 5.29
C VAL A 154 0.60 -1.05 3.91
N VAL A 155 1.47 -0.95 2.89
CA VAL A 155 1.07 -0.87 1.48
C VAL A 155 1.25 -2.23 0.85
N THR A 156 0.18 -2.73 0.23
CA THR A 156 0.16 -4.04 -0.41
C THR A 156 -0.43 -3.94 -1.82
N ASP A 157 -0.31 -5.00 -2.59
CA ASP A 157 -1.13 -5.20 -3.78
C ASP A 157 -2.58 -5.59 -3.40
N LEU A 158 -3.40 -5.90 -4.41
CA LEU A 158 -4.81 -6.28 -4.19
C LEU A 158 -4.95 -7.62 -3.47
N ASP A 159 -3.92 -8.47 -3.51
CA ASP A 159 -3.87 -9.80 -2.89
C ASP A 159 -3.24 -9.77 -1.48
N GLY A 160 -2.80 -8.60 -1.02
CA GLY A 160 -2.15 -8.43 0.28
C GLY A 160 -0.65 -8.68 0.30
N ASN A 161 -0.01 -8.89 -0.88
CA ASN A 161 1.42 -9.11 -1.00
C ASN A 161 2.21 -7.80 -1.08
N ARG A 162 3.54 -7.92 -0.94
CA ARG A 162 4.46 -6.79 -1.10
C ARG A 162 4.46 -6.27 -2.53
N ILE A 163 4.46 -4.95 -2.69
CA ILE A 163 4.55 -4.30 -3.99
C ILE A 163 5.99 -4.24 -4.50
N SER A 164 6.17 -4.28 -5.83
CA SER A 164 7.47 -4.08 -6.44
C SER A 164 7.90 -2.61 -6.41
N PHE A 165 9.22 -2.34 -6.52
CA PHE A 165 9.76 -0.98 -6.63
C PHE A 165 9.14 -0.20 -7.81
N ALA A 166 8.93 -0.85 -8.95
CA ALA A 166 8.29 -0.22 -10.12
C ALA A 166 6.85 0.21 -9.83
N ARG A 167 6.08 -0.64 -9.11
CA ARG A 167 4.70 -0.30 -8.70
C ARG A 167 4.68 0.82 -7.66
N ALA A 168 5.59 0.82 -6.70
CA ALA A 168 5.75 1.90 -5.72
C ALA A 168 6.13 3.22 -6.41
N SER A 169 7.01 3.19 -7.42
CA SER A 169 7.36 4.35 -8.24
C SER A 169 6.17 4.88 -9.03
N GLY A 170 5.43 3.99 -9.71
CA GLY A 170 4.19 4.37 -10.41
C GLY A 170 3.18 5.03 -9.48
N ARG A 171 3.04 4.50 -8.26
CA ARG A 171 2.18 5.07 -7.23
C ARG A 171 2.65 6.47 -6.79
N PHE A 172 3.97 6.69 -6.67
CA PHE A 172 4.53 8.01 -6.34
C PHE A 172 4.18 9.03 -7.42
N PHE A 173 4.41 8.72 -8.69
CA PHE A 173 4.07 9.64 -9.78
C PHE A 173 2.55 9.83 -9.95
N ALA A 174 1.74 8.81 -9.69
CA ALA A 174 0.28 8.92 -9.69
C ALA A 174 -0.24 9.88 -8.60
N LYS A 175 0.53 10.15 -7.53
CA LYS A 175 0.21 11.21 -6.54
C LYS A 175 0.20 12.61 -7.16
N ILE A 176 1.04 12.85 -8.17
CA ILE A 176 1.06 14.13 -8.91
C ILE A 176 -0.29 14.33 -9.58
N ILE A 177 -0.80 13.29 -10.27
CA ILE A 177 -2.13 13.31 -10.89
C ILE A 177 -3.22 13.57 -9.84
N SER A 178 -3.14 12.87 -8.70
CA SER A 178 -4.09 13.06 -7.59
C SER A 178 -4.06 14.48 -7.02
N GLY A 179 -2.89 15.13 -7.01
CA GLY A 179 -2.70 16.52 -6.55
C GLY A 179 -3.16 17.57 -7.54
N LEU A 180 -3.16 17.28 -8.86
CA LEU A 180 -3.64 18.17 -9.90
C LEU A 180 -5.17 18.30 -9.91
N ILE A 181 -5.89 17.35 -9.32
CA ILE A 181 -7.35 17.39 -9.23
C ILE A 181 -7.75 18.45 -8.18
N PRO A 182 -8.62 19.42 -8.53
CA PRO A 182 -9.09 20.43 -7.62
C PRO A 182 -9.64 19.85 -6.31
N LEU A 183 -9.52 20.60 -5.20
CA LEU A 183 -10.00 20.24 -3.88
C LEU A 183 -9.41 18.93 -3.32
N PHE A 184 -8.28 18.45 -3.86
CA PHE A 184 -7.63 17.19 -3.44
C PHE A 184 -8.57 15.97 -3.44
N ILE A 185 -9.58 15.95 -4.31
CA ILE A 185 -10.57 14.86 -4.41
C ILE A 185 -9.88 13.51 -4.57
N GLY A 186 -8.76 13.47 -5.33
CA GLY A 186 -7.98 12.24 -5.51
C GLY A 186 -7.47 11.61 -4.19
N TYR A 187 -7.26 12.41 -3.16
CA TYR A 187 -6.88 11.92 -1.82
C TYR A 187 -8.10 11.63 -0.94
N ILE A 188 -9.15 12.45 -1.05
CA ILE A 188 -10.40 12.32 -0.26
C ILE A 188 -11.11 11.00 -0.58
N LEU A 189 -10.95 10.46 -1.79
CA LEU A 189 -11.47 9.15 -2.18
C LEU A 189 -11.10 8.04 -1.18
N ALA A 190 -9.94 8.13 -0.52
CA ALA A 190 -9.55 7.19 0.54
C ALA A 190 -10.48 7.22 1.79
N GLY A 191 -11.30 8.25 1.92
CA GLY A 191 -12.34 8.33 2.97
C GLY A 191 -13.67 7.72 2.55
N ILE A 192 -14.00 7.74 1.26
CA ILE A 192 -15.34 7.49 0.71
C ILE A 192 -15.44 6.09 0.10
N THR A 193 -14.39 5.61 -0.60
CA THR A 193 -14.41 4.31 -1.30
C THR A 193 -14.51 3.13 -0.33
N GLU A 194 -15.14 2.04 -0.74
CA GLU A 194 -15.29 0.82 0.07
C GLU A 194 -13.96 0.25 0.54
N LYS A 195 -12.96 0.21 -0.34
CA LYS A 195 -11.60 -0.28 -0.04
C LYS A 195 -10.68 0.82 0.50
N LYS A 196 -11.20 2.00 0.85
CA LYS A 196 -10.44 3.16 1.33
C LYS A 196 -9.22 3.50 0.44
N GLN A 197 -9.38 3.41 -0.89
CA GLN A 197 -8.34 3.70 -1.87
C GLN A 197 -8.40 5.16 -2.32
N ALA A 198 -7.25 5.83 -2.31
CA ALA A 198 -7.07 7.10 -3.01
C ALA A 198 -6.88 6.87 -4.53
N LEU A 199 -7.00 7.89 -5.34
CA LEU A 199 -6.87 7.76 -6.79
C LEU A 199 -5.53 7.14 -7.23
N HIS A 200 -4.43 7.58 -6.63
CA HIS A 200 -3.10 7.03 -6.92
C HIS A 200 -2.94 5.56 -6.47
N ASP A 201 -3.70 5.11 -5.44
CA ASP A 201 -3.74 3.70 -5.06
C ASP A 201 -4.47 2.87 -6.10
N MET A 202 -5.58 3.41 -6.65
CA MET A 202 -6.36 2.75 -7.70
C MET A 202 -5.55 2.62 -8.99
N ILE A 203 -4.86 3.69 -9.41
CA ILE A 203 -3.98 3.68 -10.60
C ILE A 203 -2.86 2.63 -10.44
N ALA A 204 -2.26 2.52 -9.26
CA ALA A 204 -1.19 1.57 -9.00
C ALA A 204 -1.67 0.17 -8.58
N SER A 205 -3.00 -0.07 -8.51
CA SER A 205 -3.59 -1.32 -8.03
C SER A 205 -3.05 -1.75 -6.66
N CYS A 206 -3.06 -0.81 -5.70
CA CYS A 206 -2.54 -0.99 -4.35
C CYS A 206 -3.63 -0.82 -3.30
N LEU A 207 -3.42 -1.44 -2.13
CA LEU A 207 -4.21 -1.25 -0.94
C LEU A 207 -3.33 -0.70 0.20
N VAL A 208 -3.93 0.03 1.12
CA VAL A 208 -3.30 0.41 2.38
C VAL A 208 -4.10 -0.22 3.50
N LEU A 209 -3.46 -1.14 4.21
CA LEU A 209 -4.06 -1.94 5.26
C LEU A 209 -3.50 -1.51 6.63
N ARG A 210 -4.22 -1.82 7.69
CA ARG A 210 -3.71 -1.73 9.07
C ARG A 210 -3.01 -3.04 9.43
N SER A 211 -1.77 -2.91 9.92
CA SER A 211 -0.97 -4.04 10.41
C SER A 211 -1.33 -4.40 11.85
#